data_4483d6b0b2377939d7d384414c19de43
#
_entry.id   4483d6b0b2377939d7d384414c19de43
#
_cell.length_a   1.000
_cell.length_b   1.000
_cell.length_c   1.000
_cell.angle_alpha   90.00
_cell.angle_beta   90.00
_cell.angle_gamma   90.00
#
_symmetry.space_group_name_H-M   'P 1'
#
loop_
_entity.id
_entity.type
_entity.pdbx_description
1 polymer ?
#
loop_
_entity_poly.entity_id
_entity_poly.type
_entity_poly.pdbx_seq_one_letter_code
_entity_poly.pdbx_strand_id
1 'polypeptide(L)'
;MRLALVVFACSLGLVPAAAGLGKPNILIIYADDIGRGDLSCWGQEHFTTPNIDRLASQGMQFQNFYGCTVCAPARATLLTGTTNAHSPVPNKGGLECELAAGLISQSDFDKKVQQRRSQRPGRYFMGQMAKSAGYHTAYFGKLGIGYTETSELIERYGFDHHCGLYDSVICWGFYPEYYWEDGKKVPLPTNPKFDQATPHCPLVGEEDMVYSEDIWLEKCTAYLAQQAAKKEPFLAIYATQLPHGPASIAPKDFVYDDNEEWTKKERVYASMMHKLDQSVGALLAELDSLGLSHNTIVIFMGDNGHEPAPYLAQSDRKPESIVNGFWDGHERGENRFDGTLGQRGVKRNNHEGGLKVPFMIRWPSRIEPGSESARRTAVYDMLPTLAEALEVEIPVAIDGLSFLSTLTGKGVQKEHEYLFWLNTTGASKEAIIVGDWKLIRELDRERSDRKSGLRRYSPALYNLKDDPFEKKDLSGEYPERVSEMMAQIEKAMKPLP
;
A
#
# COMPACT_ATOMS: atom_id res chain seq x y z
N MET A 1 47.04 -49.35 -10.11
CA MET A 1 45.84 -48.58 -9.86
C MET A 1 46.25 -47.14 -9.57
N ARG A 2 46.14 -46.27 -10.55
CA ARG A 2 46.41 -44.80 -10.40
C ARG A 2 45.11 -44.08 -10.19
N LEU A 3 44.93 -43.46 -9.02
CA LEU A 3 43.79 -42.62 -8.70
C LEU A 3 43.99 -41.25 -9.41
N ALA A 4 43.10 -40.90 -10.29
CA ALA A 4 43.06 -39.56 -10.88
C ALA A 4 42.23 -38.63 -10.00
N LEU A 5 42.86 -37.59 -9.46
CA LEU A 5 42.22 -36.51 -8.72
C LEU A 5 41.64 -35.53 -9.73
N VAL A 6 40.31 -35.45 -9.81
CA VAL A 6 39.63 -34.42 -10.60
C VAL A 6 39.43 -33.21 -9.68
N VAL A 7 40.19 -32.16 -9.95
CA VAL A 7 40.02 -30.85 -9.29
C VAL A 7 38.94 -30.07 -10.06
N PHE A 8 37.79 -29.87 -9.44
CA PHE A 8 36.77 -28.92 -9.92
C PHE A 8 37.25 -27.51 -9.60
N ALA A 9 37.66 -26.78 -10.61
CA ALA A 9 37.92 -25.34 -10.52
C ALA A 9 36.56 -24.62 -10.54
N CYS A 10 36.08 -24.15 -9.36
CA CYS A 10 35.00 -23.19 -9.25
C CYS A 10 35.53 -21.84 -9.78
N SER A 11 35.15 -21.46 -11.00
CA SER A 11 35.37 -20.11 -11.51
C SER A 11 34.44 -19.16 -10.76
N LEU A 12 34.95 -18.49 -9.74
CA LEU A 12 34.37 -17.28 -9.20
C LEU A 12 34.37 -16.21 -10.31
N GLY A 13 33.23 -16.03 -10.97
CA GLY A 13 33.02 -14.93 -11.85
C GLY A 13 33.12 -13.63 -11.05
N LEU A 14 34.19 -12.88 -11.25
CA LEU A 14 34.29 -11.49 -10.78
C LEU A 14 33.14 -10.71 -11.41
N VAL A 15 32.14 -10.38 -10.58
CA VAL A 15 31.15 -9.36 -10.92
C VAL A 15 31.93 -8.04 -11.07
N PRO A 16 31.92 -7.40 -12.24
CA PRO A 16 32.65 -6.14 -12.40
C PRO A 16 32.10 -5.13 -11.41
N ALA A 17 32.99 -4.48 -10.67
CA ALA A 17 32.66 -3.38 -9.78
C ALA A 17 31.83 -2.34 -10.55
N ALA A 18 30.70 -1.91 -9.95
CA ALA A 18 29.75 -0.95 -10.51
C ALA A 18 30.37 0.46 -10.63
N ALA A 19 31.35 0.61 -11.53
CA ALA A 19 31.87 1.89 -11.93
C ALA A 19 31.07 2.35 -13.17
N GLY A 20 30.13 3.31 -12.98
CA GLY A 20 29.50 4.00 -14.11
C GLY A 20 28.00 3.76 -14.32
N LEU A 21 27.29 3.12 -13.40
CA LEU A 21 25.82 3.14 -13.45
C LEU A 21 25.35 4.55 -13.08
N GLY A 22 24.61 5.21 -13.98
CA GLY A 22 23.95 6.49 -13.73
C GLY A 22 22.96 6.39 -12.54
N LYS A 23 22.22 7.46 -12.27
CA LYS A 23 21.15 7.44 -11.25
C LYS A 23 20.20 6.26 -11.51
N PRO A 24 19.84 5.46 -10.49
CA PRO A 24 18.94 4.33 -10.69
C PRO A 24 17.53 4.82 -11.04
N ASN A 25 16.82 4.11 -11.90
CA ASN A 25 15.37 4.29 -12.04
C ASN A 25 14.66 3.76 -10.80
N ILE A 26 13.42 4.20 -10.57
CA ILE A 26 12.60 3.76 -9.46
C ILE A 26 11.22 3.37 -9.98
N LEU A 27 10.82 2.13 -9.73
CA LEU A 27 9.46 1.63 -9.96
C LEU A 27 8.87 1.16 -8.63
N ILE A 28 7.80 1.81 -8.19
CA ILE A 28 7.04 1.42 -7.01
C ILE A 28 5.73 0.78 -7.48
N ILE A 29 5.51 -0.47 -7.09
CA ILE A 29 4.25 -1.21 -7.30
C ILE A 29 3.51 -1.20 -5.97
N TYR A 30 2.40 -0.49 -5.91
CA TYR A 30 1.67 -0.21 -4.67
C TYR A 30 0.27 -0.84 -4.74
N ALA A 31 0.13 -2.01 -4.10
CA ALA A 31 -1.11 -2.79 -4.07
C ALA A 31 -2.08 -2.28 -2.99
N ASP A 32 -3.36 -2.57 -3.16
CA ASP A 32 -4.47 -2.05 -2.36
C ASP A 32 -5.14 -3.19 -1.57
N ASP A 33 -5.21 -3.08 -0.23
CA ASP A 33 -5.86 -4.05 0.65
C ASP A 33 -5.19 -5.43 0.70
N ILE A 34 -3.88 -5.50 0.68
CA ILE A 34 -3.14 -6.76 0.62
C ILE A 34 -2.40 -7.05 1.94
N GLY A 35 -2.61 -8.23 2.49
CA GLY A 35 -1.81 -8.78 3.58
C GLY A 35 -0.66 -9.66 3.08
N ARG A 36 0.24 -10.03 3.98
CA ARG A 36 1.35 -10.93 3.61
C ARG A 36 0.86 -12.32 3.21
N GLY A 37 -0.18 -12.83 3.89
CA GLY A 37 -0.77 -14.13 3.60
C GLY A 37 -1.50 -14.23 2.26
N ASP A 38 -1.63 -13.11 1.54
CA ASP A 38 -2.16 -13.11 0.17
C ASP A 38 -1.10 -13.49 -0.88
N LEU A 39 0.17 -13.71 -0.48
CA LEU A 39 1.27 -14.00 -1.39
C LEU A 39 1.91 -15.35 -1.09
N SER A 40 2.23 -16.13 -2.15
CA SER A 40 2.81 -17.47 -2.00
C SER A 40 4.21 -17.47 -1.37
N CYS A 41 5.01 -16.42 -1.52
CA CYS A 41 6.30 -16.27 -0.83
C CYS A 41 6.17 -16.11 0.69
N TRP A 42 4.97 -15.85 1.22
CA TRP A 42 4.66 -15.85 2.66
C TRP A 42 3.70 -16.97 3.07
N GLY A 43 3.39 -17.93 2.20
CA GLY A 43 2.68 -19.15 2.55
C GLY A 43 1.21 -19.20 2.13
N GLN A 44 0.77 -18.41 1.14
CA GLN A 44 -0.51 -18.63 0.47
C GLN A 44 -0.49 -19.97 -0.26
N GLU A 45 -1.43 -20.85 0.08
CA GLU A 45 -1.49 -22.24 -0.44
C GLU A 45 -2.63 -22.44 -1.48
N HIS A 46 -3.60 -21.53 -1.54
CA HIS A 46 -4.78 -21.68 -2.38
C HIS A 46 -4.60 -21.17 -3.81
N PHE A 47 -3.71 -20.20 -3.99
CA PHE A 47 -3.31 -19.67 -5.30
C PHE A 47 -1.85 -19.23 -5.26
N THR A 48 -1.23 -19.01 -6.41
CA THR A 48 0.19 -18.68 -6.50
C THR A 48 0.43 -17.31 -7.10
N THR A 49 1.55 -16.69 -6.68
CA THR A 49 1.99 -15.36 -7.13
C THR A 49 3.45 -15.40 -7.63
N PRO A 50 3.74 -16.21 -8.68
CA PRO A 50 5.12 -16.56 -9.06
C PRO A 50 5.98 -15.37 -9.52
N ASN A 51 5.38 -14.32 -10.07
CA ASN A 51 6.12 -13.12 -10.48
C ASN A 51 6.51 -12.25 -9.29
N ILE A 52 5.62 -12.14 -8.30
CA ILE A 52 5.89 -11.46 -7.04
C ILE A 52 6.93 -12.26 -6.25
N ASP A 53 6.83 -13.60 -6.20
CA ASP A 53 7.80 -14.48 -5.56
C ASP A 53 9.19 -14.37 -6.20
N ARG A 54 9.24 -14.23 -7.54
CA ARG A 54 10.49 -13.95 -8.27
C ARG A 54 11.11 -12.62 -7.83
N LEU A 55 10.31 -11.55 -7.71
CA LEU A 55 10.78 -10.26 -7.20
C LEU A 55 11.32 -10.40 -5.76
N ALA A 56 10.61 -11.11 -4.90
CA ALA A 56 11.02 -11.40 -3.52
C ALA A 56 12.38 -12.12 -3.48
N SER A 57 12.56 -13.18 -4.28
CA SER A 57 13.81 -13.95 -4.36
C SER A 57 14.99 -13.17 -4.94
N GLN A 58 14.73 -12.13 -5.72
CA GLN A 58 15.74 -11.26 -6.33
C GLN A 58 16.08 -10.01 -5.50
N GLY A 59 15.40 -9.80 -4.38
CA GLY A 59 15.54 -8.63 -3.53
C GLY A 59 15.62 -8.96 -2.04
N MET A 60 15.25 -7.97 -1.22
CA MET A 60 15.14 -8.09 0.23
C MET A 60 13.68 -8.04 0.64
N GLN A 61 13.23 -8.97 1.48
CA GLN A 61 11.92 -9.00 2.10
C GLN A 61 11.96 -8.43 3.52
N PHE A 62 10.94 -7.67 3.92
CA PHE A 62 10.83 -7.17 5.29
C PHE A 62 9.73 -7.91 6.04
N GLN A 63 10.12 -8.54 7.15
CA GLN A 63 9.20 -9.29 8.02
C GLN A 63 8.26 -8.37 8.83
N ASN A 64 8.66 -7.12 9.05
CA ASN A 64 7.93 -6.16 9.86
C ASN A 64 7.82 -4.80 9.15
N PHE A 65 7.23 -4.79 7.95
CA PHE A 65 6.89 -3.55 7.26
C PHE A 65 5.41 -3.22 7.52
N TYR A 66 5.16 -1.96 7.87
CA TYR A 66 3.84 -1.50 8.26
C TYR A 66 3.31 -0.46 7.28
N GLY A 67 2.11 -0.72 6.76
CA GLY A 67 1.31 0.24 6.02
C GLY A 67 0.57 1.22 6.95
N CYS A 68 -0.66 1.54 6.58
CA CYS A 68 -1.58 2.32 7.41
C CYS A 68 -2.87 1.52 7.63
N THR A 69 -3.83 2.07 8.35
CA THR A 69 -5.09 1.38 8.65
C THR A 69 -6.07 1.33 7.47
N VAL A 70 -5.95 2.27 6.52
CA VAL A 70 -6.77 2.36 5.30
C VAL A 70 -6.01 3.08 4.19
N CYS A 71 -6.44 2.88 2.95
CA CYS A 71 -5.75 3.25 1.73
C CYS A 71 -5.44 4.76 1.57
N ALA A 72 -6.40 5.67 1.76
CA ALA A 72 -6.18 7.09 1.50
C ALA A 72 -5.10 7.70 2.44
N PRO A 73 -5.13 7.48 3.77
CA PRO A 73 -4.03 7.83 4.65
C PRO A 73 -2.69 7.18 4.27
N ALA A 74 -2.69 5.89 3.91
CA ALA A 74 -1.47 5.17 3.53
C ALA A 74 -0.78 5.83 2.31
N ARG A 75 -1.57 6.20 1.30
CA ARG A 75 -1.07 6.87 0.09
C ARG A 75 -0.51 8.26 0.38
N ALA A 76 -1.18 9.03 1.25
CA ALA A 76 -0.65 10.31 1.73
C ALA A 76 0.66 10.14 2.51
N THR A 77 0.70 9.15 3.38
CA THR A 77 1.86 8.81 4.22
C THR A 77 3.06 8.39 3.38
N LEU A 78 2.87 7.55 2.36
CA LEU A 78 3.91 7.19 1.39
C LEU A 78 4.49 8.43 0.69
N LEU A 79 3.61 9.30 0.19
CA LEU A 79 4.02 10.44 -0.63
C LEU A 79 4.66 11.57 0.18
N THR A 80 4.40 11.66 1.49
CA THR A 80 4.86 12.80 2.31
C THR A 80 5.91 12.44 3.36
N GLY A 81 6.15 11.15 3.63
CA GLY A 81 7.06 10.71 4.70
C GLY A 81 6.58 11.05 6.10
N THR A 82 5.28 11.34 6.27
CA THR A 82 4.70 11.70 7.57
C THR A 82 3.61 10.73 7.98
N THR A 83 3.41 10.53 9.27
CA THR A 83 2.27 9.76 9.79
C THR A 83 0.95 10.43 9.40
N ASN A 84 -0.14 9.70 9.45
CA ASN A 84 -1.46 10.27 9.17
C ASN A 84 -1.97 11.24 10.26
N ALA A 85 -1.30 11.34 11.40
CA ALA A 85 -1.53 12.42 12.35
C ALA A 85 -1.04 13.77 11.79
N HIS A 86 0.09 13.78 11.07
CA HIS A 86 0.70 14.97 10.50
C HIS A 86 0.32 15.20 9.02
N SER A 87 -0.20 14.19 8.35
CA SER A 87 -0.77 14.30 6.99
C SER A 87 -2.22 13.84 6.96
N PRO A 88 -3.13 14.47 7.70
CA PRO A 88 -4.51 14.02 7.75
C PRO A 88 -5.14 14.10 6.35
N VAL A 89 -5.62 12.95 5.90
CA VAL A 89 -6.44 12.85 4.70
C VAL A 89 -7.87 12.67 5.15
N PRO A 90 -8.81 13.52 4.72
CA PRO A 90 -10.22 13.27 4.99
C PRO A 90 -10.59 11.92 4.37
N ASN A 91 -11.02 10.99 5.20
CA ASN A 91 -11.44 9.65 4.76
C ASN A 91 -12.86 9.67 4.14
N LYS A 92 -13.20 10.72 3.42
CA LYS A 92 -14.48 10.88 2.73
C LYS A 92 -14.17 11.27 1.29
N GLY A 93 -13.96 10.27 0.46
CA GLY A 93 -14.05 10.37 -0.99
C GLY A 93 -15.51 10.39 -1.45
N GLY A 94 -15.72 10.16 -2.73
CA GLY A 94 -17.04 10.02 -3.33
C GLY A 94 -17.65 11.31 -3.84
N LEU A 95 -16.97 12.44 -3.75
CA LEU A 95 -17.50 13.70 -4.27
C LEU A 95 -17.74 13.65 -5.78
N GLU A 96 -16.88 12.95 -6.53
CA GLU A 96 -17.08 12.78 -7.98
C GLU A 96 -18.32 11.95 -8.29
N CYS A 97 -18.50 10.82 -7.58
CA CYS A 97 -19.69 9.99 -7.74
C CYS A 97 -20.95 10.74 -7.30
N GLU A 98 -20.91 11.48 -6.17
CA GLU A 98 -22.02 12.30 -5.68
C GLU A 98 -22.42 13.37 -6.71
N LEU A 99 -21.44 14.02 -7.35
CA LEU A 99 -21.69 15.00 -8.40
C LEU A 99 -22.26 14.36 -9.66
N ALA A 100 -21.66 13.28 -10.14
CA ALA A 100 -22.09 12.58 -11.35
C ALA A 100 -23.50 11.99 -11.19
N ALA A 101 -23.84 11.48 -10.01
CA ALA A 101 -25.17 11.00 -9.66
C ALA A 101 -26.21 12.13 -9.38
N GLY A 102 -25.82 13.39 -9.45
CA GLY A 102 -26.69 14.54 -9.17
C GLY A 102 -27.10 14.69 -7.71
N LEU A 103 -26.40 14.05 -6.78
CA LEU A 103 -26.67 14.11 -5.34
C LEU A 103 -26.16 15.41 -4.69
N ILE A 104 -25.23 16.09 -5.34
CA ILE A 104 -24.73 17.40 -4.95
C ILE A 104 -24.67 18.32 -6.19
N SER A 105 -24.78 19.63 -5.97
CA SER A 105 -24.58 20.62 -7.02
C SER A 105 -23.09 20.82 -7.33
N GLN A 106 -22.78 21.35 -8.53
CA GLN A 106 -21.40 21.75 -8.89
C GLN A 106 -20.84 22.75 -7.85
N SER A 107 -21.65 23.73 -7.43
CA SER A 107 -21.25 24.71 -6.42
C SER A 107 -20.90 24.10 -5.06
N ASP A 108 -21.62 23.07 -4.62
CA ASP A 108 -21.32 22.37 -3.38
C ASP A 108 -20.07 21.49 -3.50
N PHE A 109 -19.90 20.85 -4.66
CA PHE A 109 -18.69 20.14 -5.01
C PHE A 109 -17.47 21.06 -4.92
N ASP A 110 -17.48 22.21 -5.62
CA ASP A 110 -16.37 23.17 -5.63
C ASP A 110 -16.04 23.69 -4.23
N LYS A 111 -17.05 24.02 -3.41
CA LYS A 111 -16.87 24.41 -2.01
C LYS A 111 -16.21 23.32 -1.18
N LYS A 112 -16.70 22.08 -1.30
CA LYS A 112 -16.13 20.92 -0.57
C LYS A 112 -14.68 20.64 -1.00
N VAL A 113 -14.37 20.72 -2.30
CA VAL A 113 -13.02 20.56 -2.84
C VAL A 113 -12.11 21.67 -2.30
N GLN A 114 -12.51 22.93 -2.38
CA GLN A 114 -11.73 24.04 -1.87
C GLN A 114 -11.48 23.95 -0.35
N GLN A 115 -12.49 23.59 0.43
CA GLN A 115 -12.36 23.38 1.87
C GLN A 115 -11.36 22.26 2.21
N ARG A 116 -11.32 21.20 1.42
CA ARG A 116 -10.39 20.10 1.59
C ARG A 116 -8.96 20.49 1.15
N ARG A 117 -8.81 21.32 0.10
CA ARG A 117 -7.50 21.85 -0.33
C ARG A 117 -6.86 22.74 0.73
N SER A 118 -7.64 23.58 1.40
CA SER A 118 -7.14 24.51 2.43
C SER A 118 -6.52 23.80 3.65
N GLN A 119 -6.82 22.54 3.86
CA GLN A 119 -6.34 21.75 5.00
C GLN A 119 -4.93 21.14 4.81
N ARG A 120 -4.23 21.43 3.71
CA ARG A 120 -2.94 20.79 3.37
C ARG A 120 -1.83 21.76 2.93
N PRO A 121 -1.57 22.88 3.63
CA PRO A 121 -0.46 23.75 3.28
C PRO A 121 0.91 23.12 3.66
N GLY A 122 1.94 23.43 2.88
CA GLY A 122 3.33 23.23 3.28
C GLY A 122 3.88 21.80 3.29
N ARG A 123 3.29 20.85 2.55
CA ARG A 123 3.82 19.49 2.44
C ARG A 123 4.84 19.37 1.31
N TYR A 124 5.84 18.52 1.52
CA TYR A 124 6.80 18.10 0.51
C TYR A 124 6.47 16.67 0.07
N PHE A 125 6.46 16.42 -1.22
CA PHE A 125 6.00 15.17 -1.77
C PHE A 125 7.11 14.40 -2.47
N MET A 126 6.96 13.09 -2.53
CA MET A 126 7.91 12.16 -3.17
C MET A 126 8.19 12.54 -4.64
N GLY A 127 7.18 12.95 -5.39
CA GLY A 127 7.38 13.44 -6.76
C GLY A 127 8.25 14.70 -6.81
N GLN A 128 8.06 15.66 -5.90
CA GLN A 128 8.90 16.85 -5.79
C GLN A 128 10.36 16.49 -5.44
N MET A 129 10.54 15.54 -4.51
CA MET A 129 11.85 15.00 -4.14
C MET A 129 12.55 14.40 -5.35
N ALA A 130 11.89 13.56 -6.13
CA ALA A 130 12.46 12.95 -7.31
C ALA A 130 12.79 13.99 -8.41
N LYS A 131 11.92 14.98 -8.62
CA LYS A 131 12.19 16.10 -9.56
C LYS A 131 13.41 16.90 -9.14
N SER A 132 13.61 17.19 -7.84
CA SER A 132 14.81 17.89 -7.36
C SER A 132 16.09 17.09 -7.62
N ALA A 133 16.00 15.77 -7.73
CA ALA A 133 17.07 14.89 -8.18
C ALA A 133 17.22 14.80 -9.70
N GLY A 134 16.38 15.49 -10.48
CA GLY A 134 16.40 15.46 -11.96
C GLY A 134 15.73 14.23 -12.57
N TYR A 135 14.72 13.65 -11.87
CA TYR A 135 13.94 12.53 -12.37
C TYR A 135 12.70 13.01 -13.12
N HIS A 136 12.32 12.28 -14.15
CA HIS A 136 10.97 12.31 -14.68
C HIS A 136 10.05 11.49 -13.77
N THR A 137 8.83 11.98 -13.55
CA THR A 137 7.95 11.42 -12.52
C THR A 137 6.57 11.09 -13.08
N ALA A 138 6.08 9.88 -12.79
CA ALA A 138 4.77 9.44 -13.24
C ALA A 138 4.01 8.66 -12.14
N TYR A 139 2.68 8.75 -12.19
CA TYR A 139 1.78 8.05 -11.28
C TYR A 139 0.64 7.41 -12.08
N PHE A 140 0.45 6.08 -11.93
CA PHE A 140 -0.56 5.31 -12.65
C PHE A 140 -1.53 4.65 -11.66
N GLY A 141 -2.84 4.80 -11.89
CA GLY A 141 -3.88 4.13 -11.11
C GLY A 141 -4.47 4.97 -9.97
N LYS A 142 -4.64 4.35 -8.81
CA LYS A 142 -5.33 4.93 -7.66
C LYS A 142 -4.46 5.94 -6.91
N LEU A 143 -4.76 7.24 -7.06
CA LEU A 143 -4.15 8.27 -6.22
C LEU A 143 -4.76 8.29 -4.81
N GLY A 144 -6.09 8.30 -4.72
CA GLY A 144 -6.84 8.13 -3.47
C GLY A 144 -6.76 9.27 -2.45
N ILE A 145 -5.91 10.27 -2.66
CA ILE A 145 -5.73 11.44 -1.77
C ILE A 145 -6.10 12.76 -2.43
N GLY A 146 -6.39 12.70 -3.73
CA GLY A 146 -6.81 13.84 -4.54
C GLY A 146 -8.32 14.05 -4.51
N TYR A 147 -8.70 15.17 -4.99
CA TYR A 147 -10.06 15.52 -5.36
C TYR A 147 -9.97 15.92 -6.80
N THR A 148 -10.95 15.49 -7.58
CA THR A 148 -11.06 15.87 -8.94
C THR A 148 -10.50 17.24 -9.20
N GLU A 149 -9.83 17.37 -10.20
CA GLU A 149 -9.86 18.56 -10.97
C GLU A 149 -8.62 18.98 -11.65
N THR A 150 -7.40 18.66 -11.32
CA THR A 150 -6.48 19.50 -12.02
C THR A 150 -5.09 18.91 -12.17
N SER A 151 -4.51 19.20 -13.31
CA SER A 151 -3.08 19.38 -13.53
C SER A 151 -2.38 19.98 -12.29
N GLU A 152 -3.04 20.90 -11.58
CA GLU A 152 -2.54 21.52 -10.35
C GLU A 152 -2.24 20.52 -9.21
N LEU A 153 -2.99 19.43 -9.08
CA LEU A 153 -2.69 18.38 -8.09
C LEU A 153 -1.47 17.55 -8.51
N ILE A 154 -1.35 17.26 -9.77
CA ILE A 154 -0.21 16.54 -10.34
C ILE A 154 1.05 17.36 -10.16
N GLU A 155 1.01 18.65 -10.56
CA GLU A 155 2.09 19.60 -10.38
C GLU A 155 2.46 19.78 -8.90
N ARG A 156 1.46 19.88 -8.02
CA ARG A 156 1.64 20.02 -6.56
C ARG A 156 2.31 18.81 -5.93
N TYR A 157 1.97 17.60 -6.38
CA TYR A 157 2.61 16.37 -5.89
C TYR A 157 3.94 16.07 -6.58
N GLY A 158 4.28 16.85 -7.61
CA GLY A 158 5.54 16.73 -8.32
C GLY A 158 5.56 15.65 -9.39
N PHE A 159 4.41 15.21 -9.90
CA PHE A 159 4.35 14.28 -11.02
C PHE A 159 4.24 15.02 -12.35
N ASP A 160 5.06 14.63 -13.33
CA ASP A 160 5.03 15.17 -14.69
C ASP A 160 3.92 14.53 -15.51
N HIS A 161 3.57 13.27 -15.18
CA HIS A 161 2.51 12.52 -15.83
C HIS A 161 1.65 11.79 -14.80
N HIS A 162 0.35 11.80 -15.00
CA HIS A 162 -0.62 11.05 -14.21
C HIS A 162 -1.68 10.42 -15.11
N CYS A 163 -1.93 9.13 -14.93
CA CYS A 163 -3.03 8.42 -15.55
C CYS A 163 -3.74 7.57 -14.50
N GLY A 164 -4.98 7.93 -14.11
CA GLY A 164 -5.65 7.19 -13.04
C GLY A 164 -6.88 7.89 -12.48
N LEU A 165 -7.18 7.59 -11.23
CA LEU A 165 -8.35 8.07 -10.50
C LEU A 165 -7.90 8.86 -9.26
N TYR A 166 -8.49 10.04 -9.03
CA TYR A 166 -8.11 10.92 -7.93
C TYR A 166 -8.88 10.64 -6.63
N ASP A 167 -10.21 10.50 -6.74
CA ASP A 167 -11.10 10.28 -5.60
C ASP A 167 -11.00 8.83 -5.13
N SER A 168 -10.91 8.62 -3.81
CA SER A 168 -10.74 7.29 -3.23
C SER A 168 -11.95 6.37 -3.42
N VAL A 169 -13.16 6.91 -3.56
CA VAL A 169 -14.38 6.11 -3.73
C VAL A 169 -14.56 5.67 -5.18
N ILE A 170 -14.26 6.54 -6.16
CA ILE A 170 -14.31 6.15 -7.57
C ILE A 170 -13.36 4.98 -7.87
N CYS A 171 -12.27 4.88 -7.09
CA CYS A 171 -11.31 3.78 -7.17
C CYS A 171 -11.85 2.43 -6.64
N TRP A 172 -13.07 2.36 -6.07
CA TRP A 172 -13.66 1.08 -5.66
C TRP A 172 -14.27 0.33 -6.84
N GLY A 173 -14.55 1.02 -7.96
CA GLY A 173 -15.01 0.40 -9.18
C GLY A 173 -13.87 0.14 -10.14
N PHE A 174 -13.84 -1.07 -10.73
CA PHE A 174 -12.85 -1.45 -11.73
C PHE A 174 -13.28 -1.12 -13.16
N TYR A 175 -14.51 -0.61 -13.32
CA TYR A 175 -15.11 -0.20 -14.60
C TYR A 175 -15.61 1.24 -14.48
N PRO A 176 -14.68 2.23 -14.32
CA PRO A 176 -15.06 3.62 -14.17
C PRO A 176 -15.67 4.18 -15.48
N GLU A 177 -16.59 5.13 -15.38
CA GLU A 177 -17.16 5.84 -16.54
C GLU A 177 -16.10 6.64 -17.30
N TYR A 178 -15.05 7.05 -16.60
CA TYR A 178 -13.91 7.81 -17.15
C TYR A 178 -12.70 7.67 -16.22
N TYR A 179 -11.54 8.03 -16.73
CA TYR A 179 -10.34 8.26 -15.93
C TYR A 179 -9.72 9.62 -16.26
N TRP A 180 -8.72 9.99 -15.47
CA TRP A 180 -7.98 11.22 -15.67
C TRP A 180 -6.60 10.93 -16.25
N GLU A 181 -6.19 11.67 -17.29
CA GLU A 181 -4.84 11.65 -17.83
C GLU A 181 -4.35 13.10 -17.97
N ASP A 182 -3.35 13.47 -17.19
CA ASP A 182 -2.74 14.81 -17.15
C ASP A 182 -3.79 15.93 -16.99
N GLY A 183 -4.72 15.75 -16.07
CA GLY A 183 -5.79 16.70 -15.77
C GLY A 183 -6.94 16.71 -16.79
N LYS A 184 -6.91 15.84 -17.80
CA LYS A 184 -8.00 15.69 -18.78
C LYS A 184 -8.82 14.44 -18.48
N LYS A 185 -10.14 14.61 -18.55
CA LYS A 185 -11.09 13.50 -18.42
C LYS A 185 -11.12 12.69 -19.71
N VAL A 186 -10.84 11.38 -19.62
CA VAL A 186 -10.91 10.43 -20.73
C VAL A 186 -12.14 9.53 -20.53
N PRO A 187 -13.19 9.65 -21.36
CA PRO A 187 -14.41 8.88 -21.17
C PRO A 187 -14.22 7.42 -21.59
N LEU A 188 -14.94 6.51 -20.92
CA LEU A 188 -15.04 5.09 -21.22
C LEU A 188 -16.52 4.75 -21.51
N PRO A 189 -16.99 4.98 -22.72
CA PRO A 189 -18.43 4.99 -23.04
C PRO A 189 -19.11 3.62 -22.93
N THR A 190 -18.37 2.52 -22.94
CA THR A 190 -18.87 1.16 -22.74
C THR A 190 -19.02 0.78 -21.27
N ASN A 191 -18.40 1.55 -20.37
CA ASN A 191 -18.51 1.32 -18.94
C ASN A 191 -19.80 1.92 -18.36
N PRO A 192 -20.30 1.35 -17.24
CA PRO A 192 -21.49 1.88 -16.57
C PRO A 192 -21.31 3.33 -16.12
N LYS A 193 -22.39 4.11 -16.20
CA LYS A 193 -22.40 5.47 -15.65
C LYS A 193 -22.48 5.46 -14.14
N PHE A 194 -21.96 6.52 -13.52
CA PHE A 194 -22.17 6.76 -12.10
C PHE A 194 -23.59 7.26 -11.86
N ASP A 195 -24.42 6.43 -11.30
CA ASP A 195 -25.83 6.70 -11.00
C ASP A 195 -26.14 6.76 -9.49
N GLN A 196 -25.11 6.55 -8.67
CA GLN A 196 -25.20 6.53 -7.22
C GLN A 196 -23.89 7.06 -6.59
N ALA A 197 -23.87 7.19 -5.26
CA ALA A 197 -22.71 7.69 -4.51
C ALA A 197 -21.47 6.78 -4.55
N THR A 198 -21.58 5.58 -5.11
CA THR A 198 -20.51 4.60 -5.28
C THR A 198 -20.49 4.08 -6.71
N PRO A 199 -19.33 3.72 -7.27
CA PRO A 199 -19.24 3.18 -8.61
C PRO A 199 -19.91 1.80 -8.71
N HIS A 200 -20.43 1.49 -9.89
CA HIS A 200 -20.89 0.16 -10.21
C HIS A 200 -19.70 -0.81 -10.33
N CYS A 201 -19.85 -2.01 -9.78
CA CYS A 201 -18.76 -2.98 -9.72
C CYS A 201 -19.33 -4.41 -9.86
N PRO A 202 -19.50 -4.92 -11.09
CA PRO A 202 -19.92 -6.30 -11.30
C PRO A 202 -18.83 -7.26 -10.87
N LEU A 203 -19.18 -8.47 -10.39
CA LEU A 203 -18.19 -9.49 -10.02
C LEU A 203 -17.32 -9.90 -11.22
N VAL A 204 -17.95 -10.07 -12.39
CA VAL A 204 -17.28 -10.26 -13.67
C VAL A 204 -17.88 -9.25 -14.62
N GLY A 205 -17.04 -8.48 -15.29
CA GLY A 205 -17.49 -7.49 -16.28
C GLY A 205 -18.10 -8.12 -17.52
N GLU A 206 -18.58 -7.29 -18.43
CA GLU A 206 -18.99 -7.70 -19.77
C GLU A 206 -17.83 -7.55 -20.76
N GLU A 207 -17.88 -8.25 -21.89
CA GLU A 207 -16.78 -8.33 -22.87
C GLU A 207 -16.39 -6.98 -23.48
N ASP A 208 -17.32 -6.04 -23.57
CA ASP A 208 -17.10 -4.71 -24.13
C ASP A 208 -16.74 -3.65 -23.08
N MET A 209 -16.77 -3.99 -21.79
CA MET A 209 -16.36 -3.11 -20.71
C MET A 209 -14.83 -2.99 -20.65
N VAL A 210 -14.35 -1.79 -20.34
CA VAL A 210 -12.92 -1.50 -20.18
C VAL A 210 -12.54 -1.61 -18.71
N TYR A 211 -11.68 -2.59 -18.40
CA TYR A 211 -11.16 -2.82 -17.06
C TYR A 211 -10.03 -1.84 -16.76
N SER A 212 -10.14 -1.08 -15.69
CA SER A 212 -9.20 0.00 -15.38
C SER A 212 -7.75 -0.47 -15.18
N GLU A 213 -7.53 -1.65 -14.61
CA GLU A 213 -6.19 -2.19 -14.39
C GLU A 213 -5.42 -2.46 -15.69
N ASP A 214 -6.12 -2.77 -16.78
CA ASP A 214 -5.50 -2.91 -18.10
C ASP A 214 -4.97 -1.56 -18.60
N ILE A 215 -5.74 -0.48 -18.38
CA ILE A 215 -5.31 0.88 -18.72
C ILE A 215 -4.05 1.27 -17.95
N TRP A 216 -4.06 1.06 -16.63
CA TRP A 216 -2.91 1.46 -15.80
C TRP A 216 -1.65 0.70 -16.20
N LEU A 217 -1.75 -0.59 -16.47
CA LEU A 217 -0.63 -1.42 -16.91
C LEU A 217 -0.10 -0.98 -18.27
N GLU A 218 -0.97 -0.79 -19.28
CA GLU A 218 -0.61 -0.32 -20.61
C GLU A 218 0.10 1.03 -20.55
N LYS A 219 -0.46 2.01 -19.83
CA LYS A 219 0.11 3.35 -19.72
C LYS A 219 1.44 3.34 -18.96
N CYS A 220 1.57 2.53 -17.92
CA CYS A 220 2.82 2.40 -17.19
C CYS A 220 3.92 1.78 -18.07
N THR A 221 3.65 0.67 -18.75
CA THR A 221 4.63 0.03 -19.65
C THR A 221 5.05 0.97 -20.80
N ALA A 222 4.10 1.66 -21.43
CA ALA A 222 4.39 2.65 -22.44
C ALA A 222 5.28 3.80 -21.92
N TYR A 223 5.05 4.24 -20.68
CA TYR A 223 5.91 5.25 -20.04
C TYR A 223 7.33 4.73 -19.82
N LEU A 224 7.49 3.49 -19.31
CA LEU A 224 8.83 2.89 -19.13
C LEU A 224 9.61 2.85 -20.46
N ALA A 225 8.97 2.43 -21.55
CA ALA A 225 9.56 2.42 -22.88
C ALA A 225 9.95 3.83 -23.36
N GLN A 226 9.10 4.83 -23.09
CA GLN A 226 9.40 6.23 -23.43
C GLN A 226 10.63 6.74 -22.67
N GLN A 227 10.75 6.47 -21.37
CA GLN A 227 11.90 6.92 -20.58
C GLN A 227 13.18 6.19 -20.96
N ALA A 228 13.11 4.90 -21.27
CA ALA A 228 14.24 4.14 -21.81
C ALA A 228 14.80 4.76 -23.09
N ALA A 229 13.92 5.17 -24.01
CA ALA A 229 14.32 5.83 -25.26
C ALA A 229 15.00 7.19 -25.03
N LYS A 230 14.55 7.95 -24.02
CA LYS A 230 15.15 9.23 -23.62
C LYS A 230 16.47 9.08 -22.86
N LYS A 231 16.71 7.93 -22.26
CA LYS A 231 17.84 7.63 -21.35
C LYS A 231 17.89 8.57 -20.14
N GLU A 232 16.73 8.92 -19.62
CA GLU A 232 16.55 9.80 -18.46
C GLU A 232 16.04 9.00 -17.27
N PRO A 233 16.53 9.28 -16.04
CA PRO A 233 16.06 8.55 -14.86
C PRO A 233 14.61 8.90 -14.54
N PHE A 234 13.86 7.91 -14.05
CA PHE A 234 12.46 8.08 -13.72
C PHE A 234 12.09 7.54 -12.33
N LEU A 235 11.06 8.15 -11.73
CA LEU A 235 10.24 7.60 -10.67
C LEU A 235 8.86 7.31 -11.24
N ALA A 236 8.49 6.04 -11.31
CA ALA A 236 7.14 5.61 -11.69
C ALA A 236 6.47 4.92 -10.50
N ILE A 237 5.21 5.29 -10.20
CA ILE A 237 4.39 4.62 -9.19
C ILE A 237 3.22 3.95 -9.92
N TYR A 238 3.20 2.62 -9.92
CA TYR A 238 2.08 1.81 -10.37
C TYR A 238 1.21 1.47 -9.14
N ALA A 239 0.19 2.29 -8.92
CA ALA A 239 -0.71 2.21 -7.78
C ALA A 239 -1.99 1.47 -8.18
N THR A 240 -1.90 0.13 -8.24
CA THR A 240 -3.02 -0.73 -8.61
C THR A 240 -4.16 -0.65 -7.59
N GLN A 241 -5.38 -0.91 -8.05
CA GLN A 241 -6.56 -1.09 -7.20
C GLN A 241 -6.68 -2.54 -6.69
N LEU A 242 -5.87 -3.47 -7.21
CA LEU A 242 -5.92 -4.90 -6.85
C LEU A 242 -5.26 -5.15 -5.48
N PRO A 243 -5.87 -6.05 -4.67
CA PRO A 243 -7.16 -6.74 -4.83
C PRO A 243 -8.32 -6.07 -4.06
N HIS A 244 -8.41 -4.72 -4.02
CA HIS A 244 -9.43 -3.95 -3.28
C HIS A 244 -10.87 -4.42 -3.58
N GLY A 245 -11.73 -4.37 -2.58
CA GLY A 245 -13.15 -4.68 -2.74
C GLY A 245 -14.02 -3.51 -3.18
N PRO A 246 -15.19 -3.78 -3.82
CA PRO A 246 -15.79 -5.09 -4.11
C PRO A 246 -14.97 -5.92 -5.11
N ALA A 247 -14.99 -7.27 -4.95
CA ALA A 247 -14.32 -8.15 -5.90
C ALA A 247 -14.87 -7.96 -7.31
N SER A 248 -13.99 -7.80 -8.30
CA SER A 248 -14.36 -7.58 -9.69
C SER A 248 -13.21 -7.91 -10.63
N ILE A 249 -13.50 -8.61 -11.73
CA ILE A 249 -12.50 -9.04 -12.69
C ILE A 249 -13.00 -8.93 -14.12
N ALA A 250 -12.10 -8.74 -15.07
CA ALA A 250 -12.43 -8.83 -16.50
C ALA A 250 -12.71 -10.29 -16.89
N PRO A 251 -13.64 -10.57 -17.84
CA PRO A 251 -13.96 -11.93 -18.26
C PRO A 251 -12.73 -12.75 -18.67
N LYS A 252 -11.83 -12.16 -19.44
CA LYS A 252 -10.58 -12.79 -19.91
C LYS A 252 -9.59 -13.15 -18.80
N ASP A 253 -9.70 -12.51 -17.65
CA ASP A 253 -8.81 -12.69 -16.49
C ASP A 253 -9.45 -13.55 -15.39
N PHE A 254 -10.68 -14.08 -15.60
CA PHE A 254 -11.38 -14.93 -14.64
C PHE A 254 -10.86 -16.39 -14.73
N VAL A 255 -9.64 -16.61 -14.23
CA VAL A 255 -8.89 -17.88 -14.40
C VAL A 255 -9.29 -18.99 -13.45
N TYR A 256 -10.05 -18.74 -12.39
CA TYR A 256 -10.52 -19.74 -11.43
C TYR A 256 -12.01 -20.06 -11.59
N ASP A 257 -12.61 -19.78 -12.75
CA ASP A 257 -14.07 -19.96 -12.96
C ASP A 257 -14.53 -21.41 -12.84
N ASP A 258 -13.68 -22.38 -13.09
CA ASP A 258 -13.93 -23.81 -13.01
C ASP A 258 -13.74 -24.41 -11.60
N ASN A 259 -13.31 -23.63 -10.62
CA ASN A 259 -13.12 -24.11 -9.24
C ASN A 259 -14.47 -24.16 -8.50
N GLU A 260 -15.15 -25.32 -8.55
CA GLU A 260 -16.46 -25.53 -7.92
C GLU A 260 -16.42 -25.59 -6.38
N GLU A 261 -15.24 -25.78 -5.77
CA GLU A 261 -15.09 -25.79 -4.31
C GLU A 261 -15.16 -24.39 -3.70
N TRP A 262 -14.98 -23.36 -4.53
CA TRP A 262 -14.93 -21.96 -4.11
C TRP A 262 -16.23 -21.24 -4.51
N THR A 263 -16.67 -20.33 -3.65
CA THR A 263 -17.74 -19.39 -4.01
C THR A 263 -17.32 -18.53 -5.22
N LYS A 264 -18.28 -18.01 -5.96
CA LYS A 264 -17.96 -17.10 -7.08
C LYS A 264 -17.12 -15.91 -6.67
N LYS A 265 -17.33 -15.38 -5.44
CA LYS A 265 -16.54 -14.27 -4.92
C LYS A 265 -15.09 -14.67 -4.61
N GLU A 266 -14.87 -15.84 -4.03
CA GLU A 266 -13.52 -16.38 -3.79
C GLU A 266 -12.79 -16.61 -5.12
N ARG A 267 -13.45 -17.16 -6.12
CA ARG A 267 -12.89 -17.34 -7.47
C ARG A 267 -12.49 -16.01 -8.11
N VAL A 268 -13.35 -15.01 -8.01
CA VAL A 268 -13.05 -13.65 -8.51
C VAL A 268 -11.89 -13.05 -7.76
N TYR A 269 -11.85 -13.13 -6.42
CA TYR A 269 -10.74 -12.60 -5.62
C TYR A 269 -9.41 -13.27 -5.97
N ALA A 270 -9.38 -14.60 -6.06
CA ALA A 270 -8.18 -15.32 -6.47
C ALA A 270 -7.73 -14.93 -7.89
N SER A 271 -8.68 -14.70 -8.80
CA SER A 271 -8.38 -14.18 -10.14
C SER A 271 -7.85 -12.75 -10.12
N MET A 272 -8.31 -11.89 -9.19
CA MET A 272 -7.72 -10.56 -8.98
C MET A 272 -6.27 -10.67 -8.48
N MET A 273 -5.97 -11.62 -7.59
CA MET A 273 -4.60 -11.88 -7.13
C MET A 273 -3.72 -12.39 -8.26
N HIS A 274 -4.23 -13.27 -9.11
CA HIS A 274 -3.55 -13.70 -10.32
C HIS A 274 -3.26 -12.52 -11.26
N LYS A 275 -4.26 -11.65 -11.49
CA LYS A 275 -4.10 -10.44 -12.32
C LYS A 275 -3.04 -9.48 -11.76
N LEU A 276 -3.01 -9.28 -10.43
CA LEU A 276 -1.97 -8.51 -9.77
C LEU A 276 -0.58 -9.09 -10.06
N ASP A 277 -0.43 -10.40 -9.88
CA ASP A 277 0.84 -11.10 -10.16
C ASP A 277 1.26 -10.98 -11.62
N GLN A 278 0.33 -11.15 -12.57
CA GLN A 278 0.59 -10.96 -14.00
C GLN A 278 1.01 -9.52 -14.32
N SER A 279 0.39 -8.52 -13.69
CA SER A 279 0.78 -7.11 -13.86
C SER A 279 2.19 -6.84 -13.37
N VAL A 280 2.57 -7.40 -12.21
CA VAL A 280 3.96 -7.36 -11.72
C VAL A 280 4.90 -8.03 -12.72
N GLY A 281 4.54 -9.21 -13.21
CA GLY A 281 5.32 -9.95 -14.22
C GLY A 281 5.55 -9.15 -15.50
N ALA A 282 4.50 -8.48 -16.00
CA ALA A 282 4.58 -7.65 -17.20
C ALA A 282 5.52 -6.45 -17.01
N LEU A 283 5.42 -5.75 -15.87
CA LEU A 283 6.30 -4.62 -15.54
C LEU A 283 7.77 -5.05 -15.41
N LEU A 284 8.03 -6.20 -14.79
CA LEU A 284 9.40 -6.74 -14.68
C LEU A 284 9.94 -7.17 -16.05
N ALA A 285 9.12 -7.81 -16.89
CA ALA A 285 9.50 -8.22 -18.24
C ALA A 285 9.77 -7.00 -19.14
N GLU A 286 9.00 -5.92 -18.99
CA GLU A 286 9.24 -4.68 -19.72
C GLU A 286 10.59 -4.05 -19.34
N LEU A 287 10.92 -3.96 -18.03
CA LEU A 287 12.23 -3.51 -17.59
C LEU A 287 13.38 -4.38 -18.14
N ASP A 288 13.17 -5.71 -18.20
CA ASP A 288 14.15 -6.64 -18.76
C ASP A 288 14.34 -6.40 -20.26
N SER A 289 13.24 -6.26 -21.03
CA SER A 289 13.24 -6.04 -22.48
C SER A 289 13.92 -4.73 -22.88
N LEU A 290 13.76 -3.70 -22.03
CA LEU A 290 14.37 -2.38 -22.21
C LEU A 290 15.82 -2.30 -21.69
N GLY A 291 16.35 -3.37 -21.11
CA GLY A 291 17.70 -3.38 -20.51
C GLY A 291 17.84 -2.51 -19.26
N LEU A 292 16.73 -2.19 -18.57
CA LEU A 292 16.71 -1.29 -17.41
C LEU A 292 16.81 -2.02 -16.08
N SER A 293 16.57 -3.34 -16.02
CA SER A 293 16.46 -4.11 -14.79
C SER A 293 17.66 -3.99 -13.86
N HIS A 294 18.87 -3.91 -14.41
CA HIS A 294 20.12 -3.82 -13.64
C HIS A 294 20.31 -2.47 -12.94
N ASN A 295 19.65 -1.42 -13.40
CA ASN A 295 19.74 -0.05 -12.86
C ASN A 295 18.36 0.49 -12.43
N THR A 296 17.45 -0.39 -11.99
CA THR A 296 16.14 0.01 -11.49
C THR A 296 15.91 -0.54 -10.09
N ILE A 297 15.56 0.35 -9.17
CA ILE A 297 14.99 -0.01 -7.87
C ILE A 297 13.55 -0.39 -8.11
N VAL A 298 13.19 -1.66 -7.86
CA VAL A 298 11.81 -2.13 -7.94
C VAL A 298 11.32 -2.43 -6.53
N ILE A 299 10.20 -1.80 -6.15
CA ILE A 299 9.57 -1.95 -4.84
C ILE A 299 8.17 -2.47 -5.04
N PHE A 300 7.81 -3.54 -4.32
CA PHE A 300 6.44 -4.00 -4.19
C PHE A 300 6.01 -3.86 -2.73
N MET A 301 4.84 -3.27 -2.48
CA MET A 301 4.29 -3.12 -1.14
C MET A 301 2.76 -2.97 -1.14
N GLY A 302 2.14 -3.32 0.01
CA GLY A 302 0.74 -3.03 0.30
C GLY A 302 0.56 -1.66 0.96
N ASP A 303 -0.64 -1.11 0.89
CA ASP A 303 -1.01 0.15 1.52
C ASP A 303 -1.59 -0.04 2.93
N ASN A 304 -2.40 -1.06 3.13
CA ASN A 304 -2.93 -1.50 4.42
C ASN A 304 -3.14 -3.01 4.42
N GLY A 305 -3.34 -3.56 5.62
CA GLY A 305 -3.51 -5.00 5.78
C GLY A 305 -4.74 -5.55 5.03
N HIS A 306 -4.77 -6.86 4.95
CA HIS A 306 -5.78 -7.66 4.25
C HIS A 306 -7.22 -7.22 4.54
N GLU A 307 -8.07 -7.23 3.51
CA GLU A 307 -9.52 -6.98 3.60
C GLU A 307 -10.29 -8.19 3.07
N PRO A 308 -10.88 -9.03 3.91
CA PRO A 308 -11.61 -10.21 3.45
C PRO A 308 -13.01 -9.90 2.90
N ALA A 309 -13.51 -8.66 3.06
CA ALA A 309 -14.84 -8.26 2.60
C ALA A 309 -15.13 -8.54 1.11
N PRO A 310 -14.14 -8.49 0.19
CA PRO A 310 -14.36 -8.79 -1.22
C PRO A 310 -14.95 -10.17 -1.48
N TYR A 311 -14.53 -11.19 -0.74
CA TYR A 311 -14.93 -12.58 -0.99
C TYR A 311 -15.82 -13.19 0.09
N LEU A 312 -15.90 -12.63 1.29
CA LEU A 312 -16.81 -13.12 2.32
C LEU A 312 -18.24 -12.66 2.09
N ALA A 313 -19.19 -13.58 2.24
CA ALA A 313 -20.61 -13.25 2.19
C ALA A 313 -21.00 -12.36 3.39
N GLN A 314 -21.97 -11.45 3.20
CA GLN A 314 -22.48 -10.65 4.31
C GLN A 314 -23.15 -11.51 5.41
N SER A 315 -23.73 -12.67 5.04
CA SER A 315 -24.31 -13.66 5.96
C SER A 315 -23.27 -14.33 6.85
N ASP A 316 -22.02 -14.45 6.36
CA ASP A 316 -20.93 -15.10 7.09
C ASP A 316 -20.21 -14.13 8.03
N ARG A 317 -20.54 -12.85 7.91
CA ARG A 317 -20.11 -11.79 8.82
C ARG A 317 -21.00 -11.81 10.05
N LYS A 318 -20.66 -12.63 11.05
CA LYS A 318 -21.36 -12.57 12.34
C LYS A 318 -21.27 -11.13 12.85
N PRO A 319 -22.40 -10.49 13.24
CA PRO A 319 -22.39 -9.12 13.75
C PRO A 319 -21.40 -8.91 14.90
N GLU A 320 -21.18 -9.96 15.69
CA GLU A 320 -20.25 -9.97 16.81
C GLU A 320 -18.77 -10.02 16.36
N SER A 321 -18.46 -10.64 15.21
CA SER A 321 -17.09 -10.73 14.68
C SER A 321 -16.68 -9.50 13.87
N ILE A 322 -17.66 -8.70 13.41
CA ILE A 322 -17.43 -7.42 12.69
C ILE A 322 -17.61 -6.22 13.62
N VAL A 323 -17.70 -6.47 14.89
CA VAL A 323 -17.72 -5.43 15.89
C VAL A 323 -16.43 -4.63 15.79
N ASN A 324 -16.46 -3.48 15.11
CA ASN A 324 -15.37 -2.52 14.90
C ASN A 324 -14.32 -2.86 13.84
N GLY A 325 -14.63 -3.67 12.84
CA GLY A 325 -13.64 -4.17 11.89
C GLY A 325 -12.72 -5.23 12.52
N PHE A 326 -13.18 -5.86 13.58
CA PHE A 326 -12.51 -6.96 14.24
C PHE A 326 -12.94 -8.29 13.65
N TRP A 327 -11.99 -9.05 13.19
CA TRP A 327 -12.06 -10.48 13.00
C TRP A 327 -11.45 -11.13 14.25
N ASP A 328 -12.12 -10.98 15.40
CA ASP A 328 -11.76 -11.69 16.62
C ASP A 328 -12.30 -13.12 16.52
N GLY A 329 -11.41 -14.08 16.42
CA GLY A 329 -11.72 -15.48 16.67
C GLY A 329 -12.21 -16.30 15.48
N HIS A 330 -11.94 -15.91 14.23
CA HIS A 330 -12.11 -16.85 13.12
C HIS A 330 -11.04 -17.91 13.20
N GLU A 331 -11.47 -19.16 13.44
CA GLU A 331 -10.66 -20.32 13.10
C GLU A 331 -10.30 -20.25 11.61
N ARG A 332 -9.10 -20.71 11.23
CA ARG A 332 -8.58 -20.72 9.84
C ARG A 332 -9.57 -21.24 8.79
N GLY A 333 -10.61 -21.97 9.20
CA GLY A 333 -11.62 -22.54 8.30
C GLY A 333 -12.70 -21.57 7.80
N GLU A 334 -12.88 -20.38 8.40
CA GLU A 334 -13.93 -19.42 8.00
C GLU A 334 -13.41 -18.35 7.00
N ASN A 335 -12.10 -18.08 6.97
CA ASN A 335 -11.43 -17.23 5.99
C ASN A 335 -10.42 -18.07 5.19
N ARG A 336 -10.87 -18.62 4.06
CA ARG A 336 -10.08 -19.56 3.25
C ARG A 336 -8.69 -19.07 2.91
N PHE A 337 -8.55 -17.79 2.58
CA PHE A 337 -7.29 -17.26 2.07
C PHE A 337 -6.36 -16.71 3.15
N ASP A 338 -6.86 -16.42 4.34
CA ASP A 338 -6.09 -15.95 5.52
C ASP A 338 -4.94 -14.98 5.19
N GLY A 339 -5.25 -13.90 4.49
CA GLY A 339 -4.23 -12.91 4.10
C GLY A 339 -3.48 -12.26 5.26
N THR A 340 -3.93 -12.49 6.52
CA THR A 340 -3.28 -11.98 7.74
C THR A 340 -2.25 -12.95 8.33
N LEU A 341 -2.15 -14.19 7.86
CA LEU A 341 -1.36 -15.27 8.47
C LEU A 341 -1.75 -15.54 9.93
N GLY A 342 -3.04 -15.48 10.25
CA GLY A 342 -3.57 -15.64 11.59
C GLY A 342 -3.29 -14.49 12.55
N GLN A 343 -2.68 -13.39 12.09
CA GLN A 343 -2.48 -12.20 12.91
C GLN A 343 -3.81 -11.49 13.15
N ARG A 344 -3.97 -10.93 14.35
CA ARG A 344 -5.19 -10.24 14.77
C ARG A 344 -5.46 -9.00 13.91
N GLY A 345 -6.73 -8.79 13.58
CA GLY A 345 -7.22 -7.62 12.86
C GLY A 345 -7.03 -7.71 11.34
N VAL A 346 -7.75 -6.84 10.65
CA VAL A 346 -7.75 -6.66 9.20
C VAL A 346 -7.78 -5.17 8.89
N LYS A 347 -7.87 -4.74 7.64
CA LYS A 347 -8.08 -3.34 7.25
C LYS A 347 -9.02 -2.60 8.22
N ARG A 348 -8.73 -1.36 8.53
CA ARG A 348 -9.42 -0.50 9.52
C ARG A 348 -9.09 -0.81 10.97
N ASN A 349 -8.12 -1.67 11.22
CA ASN A 349 -7.72 -2.06 12.56
C ASN A 349 -6.26 -1.70 12.85
N ASN A 350 -5.93 -1.40 14.10
CA ASN A 350 -4.57 -1.08 14.54
C ASN A 350 -3.76 -2.31 15.00
N HIS A 351 -4.33 -3.51 14.92
CA HIS A 351 -3.62 -4.75 15.22
C HIS A 351 -2.71 -5.15 14.05
N GLU A 352 -1.81 -6.11 14.29
CA GLU A 352 -0.79 -6.51 13.34
C GLU A 352 -1.35 -6.89 11.96
N GLY A 353 -2.46 -7.66 11.89
CA GLY A 353 -3.09 -8.05 10.63
C GLY A 353 -3.69 -6.88 9.84
N GLY A 354 -4.00 -5.76 10.50
CA GLY A 354 -4.50 -4.55 9.85
C GLY A 354 -3.43 -3.58 9.40
N LEU A 355 -2.22 -3.68 9.97
CA LEU A 355 -1.11 -2.76 9.72
C LEU A 355 0.04 -3.37 8.95
N LYS A 356 0.37 -4.66 9.18
CA LYS A 356 1.45 -5.34 8.46
C LYS A 356 1.04 -5.63 7.03
N VAL A 357 1.92 -5.22 6.13
CA VAL A 357 1.77 -5.40 4.68
C VAL A 357 2.99 -6.09 4.09
N PRO A 358 2.85 -6.75 2.92
CA PRO A 358 4.01 -7.22 2.19
C PRO A 358 4.89 -6.05 1.78
N PHE A 359 6.21 -6.24 1.90
CA PHE A 359 7.21 -5.32 1.38
C PHE A 359 8.42 -6.09 0.89
N MET A 360 8.78 -5.85 -0.36
CA MET A 360 10.02 -6.34 -0.96
C MET A 360 10.63 -5.29 -1.86
N ILE A 361 11.95 -5.24 -1.89
CA ILE A 361 12.73 -4.28 -2.68
C ILE A 361 13.88 -4.97 -3.38
N ARG A 362 13.97 -4.80 -4.69
CA ARG A 362 15.09 -5.25 -5.53
C ARG A 362 15.92 -4.05 -5.98
N TRP A 363 17.21 -4.08 -5.71
CA TRP A 363 18.19 -3.13 -6.24
C TRP A 363 19.47 -3.88 -6.56
N PRO A 364 19.63 -4.44 -7.77
CA PRO A 364 20.64 -5.45 -8.08
C PRO A 364 22.08 -5.08 -7.75
N SER A 365 22.42 -3.77 -7.82
CA SER A 365 23.79 -3.28 -7.52
C SER A 365 24.05 -3.02 -6.03
N ARG A 366 23.04 -3.11 -5.16
CA ARG A 366 23.12 -2.65 -3.77
C ARG A 366 22.54 -3.63 -2.74
N ILE A 367 21.56 -4.42 -3.12
CA ILE A 367 20.84 -5.34 -2.23
C ILE A 367 21.16 -6.77 -2.61
N GLU A 368 21.48 -7.60 -1.62
CA GLU A 368 21.72 -9.03 -1.82
C GLU A 368 20.40 -9.75 -2.14
N PRO A 369 20.34 -10.51 -3.25
CA PRO A 369 19.15 -11.28 -3.60
C PRO A 369 18.79 -12.31 -2.52
N GLY A 370 17.47 -12.48 -2.27
CA GLY A 370 16.94 -13.43 -1.29
C GLY A 370 17.24 -13.07 0.16
N SER A 371 17.67 -11.85 0.43
CA SER A 371 17.92 -11.40 1.80
C SER A 371 16.62 -11.03 2.53
N GLU A 372 16.66 -11.03 3.86
CA GLU A 372 15.52 -10.70 4.72
C GLU A 372 15.91 -9.69 5.80
N SER A 373 14.94 -8.88 6.22
CA SER A 373 15.11 -7.95 7.33
C SER A 373 13.96 -8.10 8.33
N ALA A 374 14.31 -8.29 9.60
CA ALA A 374 13.35 -8.25 10.72
C ALA A 374 13.11 -6.84 11.25
N ARG A 375 13.72 -5.81 10.66
CA ARG A 375 13.57 -4.42 11.08
C ARG A 375 12.09 -3.99 11.01
N ARG A 376 11.63 -3.29 12.05
CA ARG A 376 10.34 -2.60 12.02
C ARG A 376 10.49 -1.29 11.25
N THR A 377 9.73 -1.18 10.17
CA THR A 377 9.78 -0.07 9.21
C THR A 377 8.36 0.26 8.78
N ALA A 378 8.07 1.51 8.53
CA ALA A 378 6.74 1.93 8.11
C ALA A 378 6.76 2.62 6.74
N VAL A 379 5.59 2.71 6.10
CA VAL A 379 5.43 3.31 4.77
C VAL A 379 5.95 4.76 4.70
N TYR A 380 5.91 5.52 5.80
CA TYR A 380 6.45 6.88 5.86
C TYR A 380 7.99 6.93 5.82
N ASP A 381 8.68 5.81 6.00
CA ASP A 381 10.14 5.70 5.87
C ASP A 381 10.61 5.66 4.41
N MET A 382 9.68 5.45 3.46
CA MET A 382 10.00 5.36 2.05
C MET A 382 10.56 6.67 1.48
N LEU A 383 9.92 7.81 1.80
CA LEU A 383 10.37 9.11 1.29
C LEU A 383 11.82 9.42 1.72
N PRO A 384 12.20 9.39 3.02
CA PRO A 384 13.58 9.65 3.42
C PRO A 384 14.57 8.59 2.92
N THR A 385 14.16 7.34 2.76
CA THR A 385 15.03 6.30 2.21
C THR A 385 15.38 6.55 0.76
N LEU A 386 14.40 6.90 -0.07
CA LEU A 386 14.64 7.26 -1.47
C LEU A 386 15.38 8.59 -1.58
N ALA A 387 15.08 9.59 -0.74
CA ALA A 387 15.81 10.85 -0.71
C ALA A 387 17.30 10.63 -0.41
N GLU A 388 17.64 9.83 0.60
CA GLU A 388 19.02 9.47 0.91
C GLU A 388 19.67 8.69 -0.24
N ALA A 389 18.95 7.74 -0.85
CA ALA A 389 19.46 6.99 -2.01
C ALA A 389 19.75 7.87 -3.24
N LEU A 390 19.03 8.98 -3.38
CA LEU A 390 19.18 9.97 -4.45
C LEU A 390 20.03 11.18 -4.05
N GLU A 391 20.56 11.20 -2.83
CA GLU A 391 21.35 12.30 -2.27
C GLU A 391 20.60 13.66 -2.28
N VAL A 392 19.30 13.62 -1.96
CA VAL A 392 18.40 14.79 -1.88
C VAL A 392 18.08 15.12 -0.44
N GLU A 393 18.17 16.40 -0.09
CA GLU A 393 17.71 16.92 1.21
C GLU A 393 16.20 17.14 1.18
N ILE A 394 15.52 16.73 2.27
CA ILE A 394 14.10 17.01 2.48
C ILE A 394 13.98 18.33 3.24
N PRO A 395 13.35 19.37 2.66
CA PRO A 395 13.41 20.74 3.23
C PRO A 395 12.38 20.98 4.35
N VAL A 396 11.69 19.96 4.83
CA VAL A 396 10.65 20.03 5.86
C VAL A 396 10.82 18.92 6.88
N ALA A 397 10.28 19.11 8.08
CA ALA A 397 10.24 18.05 9.07
C ALA A 397 9.27 16.95 8.65
N ILE A 398 9.69 15.70 8.83
CA ILE A 398 8.91 14.47 8.54
C ILE A 398 9.04 13.49 9.70
N ASP A 399 8.17 12.48 9.74
CA ASP A 399 8.22 11.41 10.75
C ASP A 399 9.16 10.27 10.36
N GLY A 400 9.32 10.05 9.05
CA GLY A 400 10.07 8.92 8.51
C GLY A 400 11.56 8.99 8.79
N LEU A 401 12.17 7.82 8.96
CA LEU A 401 13.61 7.61 9.01
C LEU A 401 14.07 6.72 7.87
N SER A 402 15.17 7.10 7.24
CA SER A 402 15.75 6.27 6.18
C SER A 402 16.21 4.93 6.74
N PHE A 403 15.93 3.88 5.98
CA PHE A 403 16.46 2.52 6.20
C PHE A 403 17.44 2.07 5.11
N LEU A 404 18.04 3.03 4.39
CA LEU A 404 19.02 2.75 3.33
C LEU A 404 20.21 1.95 3.85
N SER A 405 20.67 2.23 5.09
CA SER A 405 21.75 1.47 5.72
C SER A 405 21.40 -0.01 5.92
N THR A 406 20.14 -0.33 6.25
CA THR A 406 19.64 -1.71 6.30
C THR A 406 19.65 -2.36 4.92
N LEU A 407 19.21 -1.66 3.88
CA LEU A 407 19.16 -2.18 2.52
C LEU A 407 20.53 -2.50 1.95
N THR A 408 21.51 -1.65 2.24
CA THR A 408 22.85 -1.73 1.62
C THR A 408 23.90 -2.39 2.49
N GLY A 409 23.60 -2.66 3.76
CA GLY A 409 24.57 -3.12 4.75
C GLY A 409 25.69 -2.11 5.06
N LYS A 410 25.48 -0.82 4.70
CA LYS A 410 26.49 0.23 4.85
C LYS A 410 26.00 1.36 5.76
N GLY A 411 26.89 1.89 6.59
CA GLY A 411 26.56 2.98 7.51
C GLY A 411 25.94 2.50 8.82
N VAL A 412 25.42 3.45 9.59
CA VAL A 412 24.75 3.19 10.88
C VAL A 412 23.26 3.43 10.72
N GLN A 413 22.49 2.37 10.93
CA GLN A 413 21.04 2.44 10.85
C GLN A 413 20.48 3.14 12.10
N LYS A 414 19.78 4.25 11.88
CA LYS A 414 19.03 4.94 12.95
C LYS A 414 17.75 4.17 13.26
N GLU A 415 17.38 4.11 14.54
CA GLU A 415 16.17 3.48 15.01
C GLU A 415 15.09 4.52 15.33
N HIS A 416 13.84 4.18 15.04
CA HIS A 416 12.70 4.95 15.52
C HIS A 416 12.60 4.89 17.04
N GLU A 417 12.34 6.03 17.68
CA GLU A 417 11.93 6.07 19.10
C GLU A 417 10.60 5.32 19.27
N TYR A 418 9.70 5.48 18.32
CA TYR A 418 8.42 4.78 18.22
C TYR A 418 7.91 4.76 16.77
N LEU A 419 7.05 3.80 16.44
CA LEU A 419 6.19 3.85 15.26
C LEU A 419 4.77 4.22 15.69
N PHE A 420 4.08 5.06 14.92
CA PHE A 420 2.78 5.60 15.31
C PHE A 420 1.75 5.58 14.18
N TRP A 421 0.50 5.26 14.55
CA TRP A 421 -0.66 5.27 13.65
C TRP A 421 -1.86 5.95 14.31
N LEU A 422 -2.51 6.84 13.56
CA LEU A 422 -3.82 7.40 13.89
C LEU A 422 -4.88 6.74 13.02
N ASN A 423 -5.83 6.05 13.63
CA ASN A 423 -6.95 5.47 12.93
C ASN A 423 -8.15 6.43 12.97
N THR A 424 -8.62 6.84 11.80
CA THR A 424 -9.75 7.76 11.68
C THR A 424 -11.08 7.05 11.42
N THR A 425 -11.07 5.72 11.20
CA THR A 425 -12.23 4.95 10.73
C THR A 425 -12.67 3.85 11.67
N GLY A 426 -11.77 3.25 12.42
CA GLY A 426 -12.05 2.10 13.28
C GLY A 426 -12.45 2.47 14.71
N ALA A 427 -12.64 1.45 15.55
CA ALA A 427 -12.84 1.59 16.98
C ALA A 427 -11.52 1.83 17.72
N SER A 428 -10.46 1.13 17.35
CA SER A 428 -9.12 1.44 17.80
C SER A 428 -8.68 2.77 17.19
N LYS A 429 -8.27 3.71 18.01
CA LYS A 429 -8.03 5.09 17.58
C LYS A 429 -6.58 5.35 17.25
N GLU A 430 -5.70 5.05 18.14
CA GLU A 430 -4.26 5.22 17.97
C GLU A 430 -3.52 3.94 18.31
N ALA A 431 -2.39 3.71 17.63
CA ALA A 431 -1.44 2.67 18.01
C ALA A 431 -0.02 3.22 18.02
N ILE A 432 0.78 2.75 18.96
CA ILE A 432 2.20 3.07 19.07
C ILE A 432 2.99 1.80 19.35
N ILE A 433 4.12 1.63 18.66
CA ILE A 433 5.10 0.57 18.94
C ILE A 433 6.37 1.21 19.47
N VAL A 434 6.84 0.75 20.63
CA VAL A 434 8.08 1.17 21.28
C VAL A 434 8.90 -0.07 21.62
N GLY A 435 10.01 -0.28 20.93
CA GLY A 435 10.73 -1.56 21.03
C GLY A 435 9.84 -2.73 20.67
N ASP A 436 9.67 -3.68 21.58
CA ASP A 436 8.80 -4.86 21.37
C ASP A 436 7.36 -4.67 21.89
N TRP A 437 7.06 -3.53 22.45
CA TRP A 437 5.74 -3.25 23.04
C TRP A 437 4.87 -2.45 22.11
N LYS A 438 3.60 -2.87 22.00
CA LYS A 438 2.55 -2.16 21.25
C LYS A 438 1.41 -1.79 22.18
N LEU A 439 1.06 -0.52 22.18
CA LEU A 439 -0.12 -0.01 22.85
C LEU A 439 -1.15 0.42 21.79
N ILE A 440 -2.38 -0.03 21.97
CA ILE A 440 -3.53 0.37 21.16
C ILE A 440 -4.53 1.07 22.07
N ARG A 441 -5.03 2.23 21.64
CA ARG A 441 -6.11 2.95 22.31
C ARG A 441 -7.44 2.58 21.65
N GLU A 442 -8.24 1.75 22.32
CA GLU A 442 -9.49 1.23 21.79
C GLU A 442 -10.71 1.98 22.30
N LEU A 443 -11.80 1.96 21.52
CA LEU A 443 -13.07 2.56 21.95
C LEU A 443 -13.69 1.72 23.08
N ASP A 444 -13.78 2.31 24.27
CA ASP A 444 -14.56 1.77 25.36
C ASP A 444 -16.05 2.04 25.11
N ARG A 445 -16.77 1.00 24.69
CA ARG A 445 -18.18 1.11 24.33
C ARG A 445 -19.11 1.26 25.51
N GLU A 446 -18.77 0.64 26.64
CA GLU A 446 -19.59 0.70 27.85
C GLU A 446 -19.57 2.10 28.47
N ARG A 447 -18.41 2.75 28.41
CA ARG A 447 -18.20 4.11 28.92
C ARG A 447 -18.48 5.21 27.90
N SER A 448 -18.72 4.86 26.64
CA SER A 448 -18.99 5.81 25.56
C SER A 448 -20.49 6.01 25.38
N ASP A 449 -20.92 7.24 25.18
CA ASP A 449 -22.31 7.56 24.88
C ASP A 449 -22.45 8.09 23.46
N ARG A 450 -23.14 7.32 22.63
CA ARG A 450 -23.39 7.69 21.21
C ARG A 450 -24.31 8.90 21.05
N LYS A 451 -25.21 9.13 22.02
CA LYS A 451 -26.20 10.23 21.93
C LYS A 451 -25.56 11.57 22.23
N SER A 452 -24.69 11.62 23.23
CA SER A 452 -23.93 12.82 23.58
C SER A 452 -22.65 12.99 22.74
N GLY A 453 -22.28 11.99 21.95
CA GLY A 453 -21.02 11.96 21.20
C GLY A 453 -19.79 11.69 22.08
N LEU A 454 -19.97 11.41 23.37
CA LEU A 454 -18.86 11.11 24.27
C LEU A 454 -18.23 9.76 23.90
N ARG A 455 -16.96 9.80 23.48
CA ARG A 455 -16.15 8.60 23.22
C ARG A 455 -15.08 8.47 24.28
N ARG A 456 -15.02 7.33 24.93
CA ARG A 456 -13.94 6.97 25.86
C ARG A 456 -13.16 5.82 25.26
N TYR A 457 -11.86 5.79 25.51
CA TYR A 457 -10.96 4.78 25.00
C TYR A 457 -10.26 4.09 26.17
N SER A 458 -10.07 2.79 26.03
CA SER A 458 -9.27 1.97 26.94
C SER A 458 -7.98 1.57 26.24
N PRO A 459 -6.83 1.58 26.92
CA PRO A 459 -5.60 1.06 26.36
C PRO A 459 -5.58 -0.46 26.41
N ALA A 460 -5.04 -1.09 25.37
CA ALA A 460 -4.66 -2.49 25.33
C ALA A 460 -3.16 -2.59 25.03
N LEU A 461 -2.41 -3.39 25.77
CA LEU A 461 -0.96 -3.50 25.70
C LEU A 461 -0.52 -4.90 25.30
N TYR A 462 0.36 -5.01 24.32
CA TYR A 462 0.87 -6.27 23.80
C TYR A 462 2.40 -6.28 23.76
N ASN A 463 3.01 -7.46 23.99
CA ASN A 463 4.42 -7.68 23.72
C ASN A 463 4.56 -8.48 22.43
N LEU A 464 4.90 -7.81 21.33
CA LEU A 464 4.95 -8.42 19.98
C LEU A 464 6.06 -9.46 19.81
N LYS A 465 7.07 -9.48 20.70
CA LYS A 465 8.12 -10.50 20.69
C LYS A 465 7.59 -11.85 21.20
N ASP A 466 6.82 -11.81 22.28
CA ASP A 466 6.31 -13.00 22.97
C ASP A 466 4.92 -13.40 22.45
N ASP A 467 4.14 -12.41 22.01
CA ASP A 467 2.78 -12.56 21.47
C ASP A 467 2.61 -11.78 20.15
N PRO A 468 3.16 -12.26 19.03
CA PRO A 468 3.05 -11.60 17.72
C PRO A 468 1.62 -11.62 17.13
N PHE A 469 0.69 -12.32 17.79
CA PHE A 469 -0.72 -12.42 17.40
C PHE A 469 -1.64 -11.54 18.25
N GLU A 470 -1.10 -10.81 19.25
CA GLU A 470 -1.84 -9.88 20.11
C GLU A 470 -3.04 -10.55 20.83
N LYS A 471 -2.84 -11.79 21.33
CA LYS A 471 -3.88 -12.60 21.97
C LYS A 471 -4.12 -12.21 23.41
N LYS A 472 -3.08 -11.72 24.13
CA LYS A 472 -3.13 -11.41 25.55
C LYS A 472 -2.92 -9.93 25.81
N ASP A 473 -3.96 -9.23 26.28
CA ASP A 473 -3.82 -7.87 26.78
C ASP A 473 -3.09 -7.86 28.14
N LEU A 474 -1.96 -7.17 28.16
CA LEU A 474 -1.09 -7.03 29.33
C LEU A 474 -1.26 -5.68 30.04
N SER A 475 -2.24 -4.86 29.65
CA SER A 475 -2.41 -3.50 30.20
C SER A 475 -2.59 -3.46 31.74
N GLY A 476 -3.28 -4.47 32.30
CA GLY A 476 -3.46 -4.62 33.72
C GLY A 476 -2.21 -5.08 34.48
N GLU A 477 -1.29 -5.79 33.79
CA GLU A 477 -0.07 -6.31 34.39
C GLU A 477 1.08 -5.27 34.39
N TYR A 478 1.05 -4.31 33.43
CA TYR A 478 2.11 -3.31 33.24
C TYR A 478 1.58 -1.87 33.19
N PRO A 479 0.92 -1.36 34.25
CA PRO A 479 0.26 -0.05 34.25
C PRO A 479 1.24 1.13 34.07
N GLU A 480 2.48 1.02 34.55
CA GLU A 480 3.53 2.05 34.37
C GLU A 480 3.90 2.17 32.87
N ARG A 481 4.12 1.05 32.19
CA ARG A 481 4.40 1.03 30.76
C ARG A 481 3.24 1.59 29.93
N VAL A 482 2.00 1.27 30.29
CA VAL A 482 0.82 1.88 29.68
C VAL A 482 0.87 3.40 29.81
N SER A 483 1.17 3.91 31.00
CA SER A 483 1.26 5.37 31.26
C SER A 483 2.36 6.03 30.42
N GLU A 484 3.55 5.42 30.32
CA GLU A 484 4.65 5.89 29.50
C GLU A 484 4.29 5.95 28.02
N MET A 485 3.70 4.87 27.48
CA MET A 485 3.33 4.78 26.08
C MET A 485 2.14 5.69 25.73
N MET A 486 1.22 5.91 26.66
CA MET A 486 0.16 6.92 26.52
C MET A 486 0.75 8.34 26.39
N ALA A 487 1.76 8.68 27.18
CA ALA A 487 2.45 9.97 27.06
C ALA A 487 3.19 10.10 25.71
N GLN A 488 3.73 8.99 25.17
CA GLN A 488 4.35 8.98 23.86
C GLN A 488 3.32 9.16 22.74
N ILE A 489 2.11 8.63 22.85
CA ILE A 489 1.00 8.92 21.92
C ILE A 489 0.70 10.41 21.87
N GLU A 490 0.60 11.05 23.05
CA GLU A 490 0.38 12.50 23.12
C GLU A 490 1.54 13.32 22.51
N LYS A 491 2.78 12.83 22.61
CA LYS A 491 3.94 13.40 21.92
C LYS A 491 3.83 13.25 20.41
N ALA A 492 3.48 12.05 19.91
CA ALA A 492 3.34 11.74 18.50
C ALA A 492 2.20 12.50 17.80
N MET A 493 1.23 12.99 18.57
CA MET A 493 0.11 13.79 18.06
C MET A 493 0.43 15.28 17.93
N LYS A 494 1.57 15.76 18.49
CA LYS A 494 1.95 17.17 18.39
C LYS A 494 2.40 17.51 16.98
N PRO A 495 2.08 18.71 16.47
CA PRO A 495 2.57 19.16 15.16
C PRO A 495 4.09 19.01 15.03
N LEU A 496 4.55 18.66 13.85
CA LEU A 496 5.96 18.68 13.50
C LEU A 496 6.48 20.14 13.57
N PRO A 497 7.75 20.35 13.96
CA PRO A 497 8.36 21.68 14.11
C PRO A 497 8.43 22.47 12.80
#